data_07e08da4eb6cd37a3ceb764b31d2ac94
#
_entry.id   07e08da4eb6cd37a3ceb764b31d2ac94
#
_cell.length_a   1.000
_cell.length_b   1.000
_cell.length_c   1.000
_cell.angle_alpha   90.00
_cell.angle_beta   90.00
_cell.angle_gamma   90.00
#
_symmetry.space_group_name_H-M   'P 1'
#
loop_
_entity.id
_entity.type
_entity.pdbx_description
1 polymer ?
#
loop_
_entity_poly.entity_id
_entity_poly.type
_entity_poly.pdbx_seq_one_letter_code
_entity_poly.pdbx_strand_id
1 'polypeptide(L)'
;EQEKTEDYEMTVKIIGHQWYWEYEYPDYGNFYFESYMVQDEDLKKGDIRLLTVDNPLVIPANTNIQILITAGDVLHSWAVPSMGLKTDAVPGRLNETWVNVKEPGTYRGQCSEICGNGHGYMPTVVKVLPKVEFLAWVEQARNSFAINDEIIDDPEELKLTKNIELPKGADIL
;
A
#
# COMPACT_ATOMS: atom_id res chain seq x y z
N GLU A 1 9.60 9.53 19.54
CA GLU A 1 8.12 9.69 19.46
C GLU A 1 7.86 10.38 18.12
N GLN A 2 7.18 9.72 17.19
CA GLN A 2 6.69 10.40 15.98
C GLN A 2 5.53 11.30 16.43
N GLU A 3 5.68 12.62 16.26
CA GLU A 3 4.56 13.53 16.47
C GLU A 3 3.41 13.12 15.54
N LYS A 4 2.21 12.98 16.10
CA LYS A 4 1.02 12.68 15.33
C LYS A 4 0.72 13.86 14.41
N THR A 5 0.78 13.68 13.10
CA THR A 5 0.24 14.69 12.18
C THR A 5 -1.28 14.48 12.05
N GLU A 6 -2.05 15.55 12.00
CA GLU A 6 -3.48 15.49 11.77
C GLU A 6 -3.84 15.78 10.30
N ASP A 7 -2.86 16.22 9.51
CA ASP A 7 -3.04 16.60 8.10
C ASP A 7 -2.61 15.47 7.16
N TYR A 8 -3.39 14.38 7.13
CA TYR A 8 -3.18 13.32 6.15
C TYR A 8 -3.79 13.70 4.81
N GLU A 9 -3.01 13.48 3.74
CA GLU A 9 -3.44 13.67 2.37
C GLU A 9 -3.96 12.37 1.74
N MET A 10 -3.66 11.23 2.36
CA MET A 10 -3.97 9.90 1.86
C MET A 10 -3.98 8.89 3.00
N THR A 11 -4.84 7.89 2.88
CA THR A 11 -4.89 6.72 3.76
C THR A 11 -4.60 5.45 2.98
N VAL A 12 -3.82 4.55 3.59
CA VAL A 12 -3.63 3.17 3.14
C VAL A 12 -4.00 2.26 4.29
N LYS A 13 -4.76 1.20 4.00
CA LYS A 13 -5.00 0.14 4.97
C LYS A 13 -4.22 -1.10 4.59
N ILE A 14 -3.58 -1.72 5.58
CA ILE A 14 -2.71 -2.88 5.44
C ILE A 14 -3.27 -4.01 6.31
N ILE A 15 -3.47 -5.17 5.72
CA ILE A 15 -3.99 -6.34 6.42
C ILE A 15 -2.99 -7.48 6.26
N GLY A 16 -2.53 -8.04 7.39
CA GLY A 16 -1.65 -9.20 7.40
C GLY A 16 -2.44 -10.49 7.35
N HIS A 17 -1.99 -11.41 6.51
CA HIS A 17 -2.53 -12.76 6.37
C HIS A 17 -1.40 -13.80 6.38
N GLN A 18 -1.71 -15.05 6.62
CA GLN A 18 -0.77 -16.17 6.48
C GLN A 18 -0.74 -16.63 5.00
N TRP A 19 0.24 -16.33 4.16
CA TRP A 19 1.45 -15.52 4.42
C TRP A 19 1.59 -14.54 3.26
N TYR A 20 0.85 -13.44 3.32
CA TYR A 20 0.85 -12.35 2.35
C TYR A 20 0.34 -11.05 3.00
N TRP A 21 0.47 -9.95 2.29
CA TRP A 21 -0.12 -8.67 2.70
C TRP A 21 -1.24 -8.29 1.74
N GLU A 22 -2.29 -7.68 2.26
CA GLU A 22 -3.34 -7.04 1.49
C GLU A 22 -3.24 -5.53 1.70
N TYR A 23 -3.37 -4.77 0.61
CA TYR A 23 -3.30 -3.32 0.59
C TYR A 23 -4.58 -2.74 0.03
N GLU A 24 -5.26 -1.91 0.82
CA GLU A 24 -6.48 -1.21 0.44
C GLU A 24 -6.20 0.30 0.28
N TYR A 25 -6.86 0.94 -0.70
CA TYR A 25 -6.77 2.36 -1.00
C TYR A 25 -8.14 3.05 -0.90
N PRO A 26 -8.59 3.41 0.33
CA PRO A 26 -9.94 3.94 0.56
C PRO A 26 -10.23 5.22 -0.21
N ASP A 27 -9.24 6.12 -0.29
CA ASP A 27 -9.41 7.44 -0.92
C ASP A 27 -9.44 7.39 -2.46
N TYR A 28 -9.17 6.23 -3.04
CA TYR A 28 -9.08 6.05 -4.50
C TYR A 28 -10.09 5.05 -5.06
N GLY A 29 -11.26 4.93 -4.42
CA GLY A 29 -12.36 4.08 -4.87
C GLY A 29 -12.32 2.67 -4.29
N ASN A 30 -11.76 2.52 -3.10
CA ASN A 30 -11.74 1.27 -2.31
C ASN A 30 -11.19 0.05 -3.04
N PHE A 31 -10.31 0.23 -4.03
CA PHE A 31 -9.65 -0.94 -4.61
C PHE A 31 -8.64 -1.53 -3.65
N TYR A 32 -8.44 -2.83 -3.73
CA TYR A 32 -7.46 -3.55 -2.96
C TYR A 32 -6.75 -4.60 -3.81
N PHE A 33 -5.61 -5.06 -3.35
CA PHE A 33 -4.89 -6.17 -3.95
C PHE A 33 -4.03 -6.90 -2.90
N GLU A 34 -3.71 -8.11 -3.23
CA GLU A 34 -2.82 -8.97 -2.46
C GLU A 34 -1.39 -8.86 -2.98
N SER A 35 -0.43 -9.04 -2.08
CA SER A 35 1.00 -8.95 -2.31
C SER A 35 1.68 -10.21 -1.81
N TYR A 36 2.09 -11.06 -2.73
CA TYR A 36 2.78 -12.32 -2.46
C TYR A 36 4.27 -12.22 -2.79
N MET A 37 5.09 -12.93 -2.04
CA MET A 37 6.50 -13.09 -2.36
C MET A 37 6.66 -13.85 -3.69
N VAL A 38 7.50 -13.33 -4.57
CA VAL A 38 7.87 -14.03 -5.81
C VAL A 38 8.74 -15.23 -5.48
N GLN A 39 8.39 -16.41 -6.02
CA GLN A 39 9.12 -17.66 -5.80
C GLN A 39 10.47 -17.65 -6.56
N ASP A 40 11.41 -18.48 -6.10
CA ASP A 40 12.78 -18.49 -6.62
C ASP A 40 12.84 -18.75 -8.15
N GLU A 41 11.94 -19.60 -8.68
CA GLU A 41 11.83 -19.94 -10.09
C GLU A 41 11.28 -18.81 -10.97
N ASP A 42 10.56 -17.84 -10.38
CA ASP A 42 9.92 -16.74 -11.08
C ASP A 42 10.72 -15.42 -10.98
N LEU A 43 11.84 -15.44 -10.26
CA LEU A 43 12.69 -14.26 -10.09
C LEU A 43 13.30 -13.82 -11.42
N LYS A 44 13.25 -12.53 -11.69
CA LYS A 44 13.80 -11.88 -12.87
C LYS A 44 15.14 -11.20 -12.56
N LYS A 45 15.86 -10.83 -13.60
CA LYS A 45 17.12 -10.07 -13.43
C LYS A 45 16.86 -8.74 -12.72
N GLY A 46 17.48 -8.57 -11.58
CA GLY A 46 17.34 -7.38 -10.70
C GLY A 46 16.43 -7.61 -9.49
N ASP A 47 15.69 -8.71 -9.45
CA ASP A 47 14.93 -9.10 -8.27
C ASP A 47 15.85 -9.54 -7.13
N ILE A 48 15.37 -9.33 -5.92
CA ILE A 48 16.09 -9.72 -4.71
C ILE A 48 15.33 -10.88 -4.08
N ARG A 49 15.98 -12.03 -3.99
CA ARG A 49 15.45 -13.23 -3.35
C ARG A 49 14.89 -12.93 -1.97
N LEU A 50 13.70 -13.42 -1.64
CA LEU A 50 12.94 -13.21 -0.40
C LEU A 50 12.48 -11.76 -0.13
N LEU A 51 12.79 -10.83 -1.03
CA LEU A 51 12.46 -9.40 -0.88
C LEU A 51 11.80 -8.82 -2.15
N THR A 52 11.31 -9.66 -3.05
CA THR A 52 10.53 -9.26 -4.22
C THR A 52 9.11 -9.81 -4.09
N VAL A 53 8.14 -8.97 -4.41
CA VAL A 53 6.71 -9.32 -4.43
C VAL A 53 6.14 -9.09 -5.83
N ASP A 54 5.02 -9.74 -6.11
CA ASP A 54 4.26 -9.55 -7.35
C ASP A 54 3.63 -8.14 -7.42
N ASN A 55 3.01 -7.69 -6.33
CA ASN A 55 2.33 -6.39 -6.24
C ASN A 55 2.86 -5.60 -5.03
N PRO A 56 3.80 -4.66 -5.21
CA PRO A 56 4.28 -3.81 -4.11
C PRO A 56 3.21 -2.79 -3.70
N LEU A 57 3.22 -2.38 -2.43
CA LEU A 57 2.51 -1.17 -2.00
C LEU A 57 3.08 0.04 -2.74
N VAL A 58 2.24 0.86 -3.37
CA VAL A 58 2.66 2.05 -4.11
C VAL A 58 2.16 3.30 -3.40
N ILE A 59 3.04 4.23 -3.10
CA ILE A 59 2.70 5.49 -2.43
C ILE A 59 3.37 6.68 -3.12
N PRO A 60 2.77 7.89 -3.02
CA PRO A 60 3.39 9.11 -3.55
C PRO A 60 4.49 9.64 -2.64
N ALA A 61 5.54 10.22 -3.23
CA ALA A 61 6.55 10.97 -2.51
C ALA A 61 6.00 12.31 -1.98
N ASN A 62 6.61 12.84 -0.93
CA ASN A 62 6.30 14.15 -0.32
C ASN A 62 4.82 14.31 0.06
N THR A 63 4.19 13.24 0.55
CA THR A 63 2.77 13.20 0.92
C THR A 63 2.64 12.61 2.32
N ASN A 64 1.81 13.23 3.18
CA ASN A 64 1.52 12.72 4.51
C ASN A 64 0.50 11.58 4.40
N ILE A 65 0.93 10.38 4.68
CA ILE A 65 0.13 9.17 4.49
C ILE A 65 -0.19 8.55 5.84
N GLN A 66 -1.48 8.42 6.13
CA GLN A 66 -1.96 7.60 7.23
C GLN A 66 -1.87 6.13 6.83
N ILE A 67 -1.33 5.31 7.72
CA ILE A 67 -1.25 3.87 7.54
C ILE A 67 -2.05 3.21 8.66
N LEU A 68 -3.12 2.52 8.29
CA LEU A 68 -3.97 1.73 9.18
C LEU A 68 -3.58 0.27 9.03
N ILE A 69 -3.29 -0.42 10.13
CA ILE A 69 -2.72 -1.77 10.10
C ILE A 69 -3.53 -2.70 10.99
N THR A 70 -3.91 -3.83 10.45
CA THR A 70 -4.59 -4.93 11.16
C THR A 70 -4.15 -6.29 10.61
N ALA A 71 -4.70 -7.37 11.14
CA ALA A 71 -4.52 -8.73 10.61
C ALA A 71 -5.85 -9.44 10.52
N GLY A 72 -5.98 -10.33 9.54
CA GLY A 72 -7.18 -11.15 9.34
C GLY A 72 -7.18 -12.47 10.11
N ASP A 73 -6.02 -12.95 10.55
CA ASP A 73 -5.86 -14.29 11.12
C ASP A 73 -5.04 -14.32 12.41
N VAL A 74 -3.72 -14.19 12.34
CA VAL A 74 -2.80 -14.21 13.48
C VAL A 74 -2.05 -12.88 13.61
N LEU A 75 -1.19 -12.76 14.61
CA LEU A 75 -0.30 -11.61 14.76
C LEU A 75 0.73 -11.58 13.62
N HIS A 76 0.92 -10.40 13.03
CA HIS A 76 1.99 -10.05 12.12
C HIS A 76 2.60 -8.72 12.54
N SER A 77 3.68 -8.28 11.90
CA SER A 77 4.20 -6.92 12.06
C SER A 77 4.68 -6.40 10.71
N TRP A 78 4.06 -5.33 10.23
CA TRP A 78 4.45 -4.68 9.00
C TRP A 78 5.64 -3.76 9.25
N ALA A 79 6.77 -4.05 8.62
CA ALA A 79 7.99 -3.32 8.86
C ALA A 79 8.72 -2.97 7.57
N VAL A 80 9.16 -1.72 7.46
CA VAL A 80 10.07 -1.21 6.43
C VAL A 80 11.17 -0.40 7.14
N PRO A 81 12.26 -1.04 7.56
CA PRO A 81 13.27 -0.42 8.44
C PRO A 81 13.88 0.86 7.89
N SER A 82 14.11 0.93 6.56
CA SER A 82 14.66 2.13 5.90
C SER A 82 13.71 3.33 5.90
N MET A 83 12.43 3.12 6.19
CA MET A 83 11.43 4.17 6.41
C MET A 83 11.21 4.49 7.89
N GLY A 84 11.90 3.78 8.80
CA GLY A 84 11.68 3.88 10.24
C GLY A 84 10.35 3.30 10.71
N LEU A 85 9.71 2.45 9.89
CA LEU A 85 8.39 1.87 10.18
C LEU A 85 8.51 0.45 10.69
N LYS A 86 7.82 0.19 11.78
CA LYS A 86 7.51 -1.14 12.31
C LYS A 86 6.27 -1.03 13.18
N THR A 87 5.18 -1.67 12.76
CA THR A 87 3.89 -1.62 13.47
C THR A 87 3.25 -2.99 13.43
N ASP A 88 2.79 -3.46 14.59
CA ASP A 88 2.15 -4.75 14.71
C ASP A 88 0.76 -4.75 14.07
N ALA A 89 0.48 -5.82 13.33
CA ALA A 89 -0.81 -6.14 12.75
C ALA A 89 -1.52 -7.14 13.67
N VAL A 90 -2.54 -6.69 14.38
CA VAL A 90 -3.22 -7.47 15.43
C VAL A 90 -4.66 -7.73 15.01
N PRO A 91 -5.13 -9.01 15.00
CA PRO A 91 -6.51 -9.32 14.69
C PRO A 91 -7.49 -8.60 15.62
N GLY A 92 -8.52 -7.98 15.04
CA GLY A 92 -9.55 -7.25 15.79
C GLY A 92 -9.10 -5.87 16.33
N ARG A 93 -7.89 -5.44 16.03
CA ARG A 93 -7.36 -4.11 16.41
C ARG A 93 -6.84 -3.38 15.17
N LEU A 94 -7.23 -2.13 15.02
CA LEU A 94 -6.71 -1.24 13.99
C LEU A 94 -5.62 -0.34 14.60
N ASN A 95 -4.37 -0.63 14.28
CA ASN A 95 -3.23 0.21 14.66
C ASN A 95 -3.03 1.31 13.60
N GLU A 96 -2.56 2.46 14.05
CA GLU A 96 -2.33 3.62 13.19
C GLU A 96 -0.87 4.06 13.30
N THR A 97 -0.29 4.38 12.16
CA THR A 97 0.99 5.08 12.04
C THR A 97 0.93 6.01 10.83
N TRP A 98 1.99 6.76 10.59
CA TRP A 98 2.05 7.64 9.43
C TRP A 98 3.46 7.68 8.82
N VAL A 99 3.54 8.08 7.57
CA VAL A 99 4.80 8.24 6.87
C VAL A 99 4.73 9.39 5.86
N ASN A 100 5.88 10.05 5.68
CA ASN A 100 6.13 10.95 4.56
C ASN A 100 7.52 10.63 4.01
N VAL A 101 7.58 10.08 2.81
CA VAL A 101 8.82 9.68 2.14
C VAL A 101 9.17 10.72 1.09
N LYS A 102 10.36 11.31 1.18
CA LYS A 102 10.78 12.38 0.28
C LYS A 102 11.32 11.83 -1.04
N GLU A 103 12.10 10.76 -0.97
CA GLU A 103 12.84 10.23 -2.11
C GLU A 103 12.06 9.11 -2.80
N PRO A 104 11.73 9.23 -4.10
CA PRO A 104 11.20 8.12 -4.88
C PRO A 104 12.17 6.93 -4.89
N GLY A 105 11.63 5.72 -4.87
CA GLY A 105 12.46 4.52 -4.85
C GLY A 105 11.71 3.28 -4.37
N THR A 106 12.42 2.18 -4.22
CA THR A 106 11.88 0.93 -3.70
C THR A 106 12.48 0.60 -2.35
N TYR A 107 11.61 0.52 -1.36
CA TYR A 107 11.94 0.26 0.03
C TYR A 107 11.45 -1.13 0.42
N ARG A 108 12.22 -1.86 1.22
CA ARG A 108 11.95 -3.26 1.52
C ARG A 108 12.05 -3.56 3.00
N GLY A 109 11.25 -4.52 3.43
CA GLY A 109 11.26 -5.07 4.75
C GLY A 109 10.67 -6.48 4.76
N GLN A 110 10.37 -6.98 5.94
CA GLN A 110 9.80 -8.31 6.15
C GLN A 110 8.84 -8.28 7.32
N CYS A 111 7.92 -9.25 7.36
CA CYS A 111 7.11 -9.49 8.55
C CYS A 111 8.03 -9.61 9.78
N SER A 112 7.72 -8.88 10.84
CA SER A 112 8.58 -8.75 12.02
C SER A 112 7.93 -9.24 13.32
N GLU A 113 6.85 -10.04 13.22
CA GLU A 113 6.26 -10.81 14.32
C GLU A 113 6.01 -12.23 13.83
N ILE A 114 6.41 -13.24 14.65
CA ILE A 114 6.29 -14.65 14.27
C ILE A 114 4.84 -15.03 14.01
N CYS A 115 4.55 -15.48 12.78
CA CYS A 115 3.20 -15.75 12.31
C CYS A 115 3.01 -17.17 11.72
N GLY A 116 3.93 -18.08 11.97
CA GLY A 116 3.87 -19.46 11.50
C GLY A 116 4.97 -19.82 10.49
N ASN A 117 4.77 -20.92 9.75
CA ASN A 117 5.79 -21.50 8.88
C ASN A 117 6.25 -20.58 7.74
N GLY A 118 5.36 -19.73 7.23
CA GLY A 118 5.64 -18.78 6.15
C GLY A 118 6.11 -17.41 6.63
N HIS A 119 6.45 -17.24 7.92
CA HIS A 119 6.85 -15.95 8.49
C HIS A 119 8.00 -15.26 7.72
N GLY A 120 9.00 -16.01 7.28
CA GLY A 120 10.12 -15.47 6.48
C GLY A 120 9.81 -15.27 4.99
N TYR A 121 8.59 -15.58 4.55
CA TYR A 121 8.18 -15.61 3.15
C TYR A 121 7.04 -14.65 2.82
N MET A 122 6.86 -13.61 3.63
CA MET A 122 5.93 -12.50 3.40
C MET A 122 6.63 -11.14 3.57
N PRO A 123 7.46 -10.75 2.60
CA PRO A 123 8.17 -9.48 2.63
C PRO A 123 7.22 -8.30 2.44
N THR A 124 7.68 -7.13 2.88
CA THR A 124 7.04 -5.84 2.64
C THR A 124 7.84 -5.08 1.60
N VAL A 125 7.20 -4.69 0.50
CA VAL A 125 7.85 -3.89 -0.54
C VAL A 125 7.01 -2.65 -0.81
N VAL A 126 7.63 -1.47 -0.68
CA VAL A 126 7.01 -0.18 -0.92
C VAL A 126 7.70 0.50 -2.10
N LYS A 127 6.92 0.86 -3.12
CA LYS A 127 7.37 1.64 -4.25
C LYS A 127 6.89 3.08 -4.09
N VAL A 128 7.82 3.99 -3.87
CA VAL A 128 7.54 5.42 -3.75
C VAL A 128 7.70 6.06 -5.13
N LEU A 129 6.66 6.71 -5.62
CA LEU A 129 6.63 7.36 -6.93
C LEU A 129 6.49 8.89 -6.79
N PRO A 130 6.98 9.67 -7.75
CA PRO A 130 6.52 11.05 -7.92
C PRO A 130 4.99 11.12 -7.97
N LYS A 131 4.40 12.19 -7.43
CA LYS A 131 2.92 12.30 -7.28
C LYS A 131 2.16 12.11 -8.60
N VAL A 132 2.70 12.61 -9.72
CA VAL A 132 2.08 12.45 -11.05
C VAL A 132 2.09 10.99 -11.50
N GLU A 133 3.21 10.28 -11.30
CA GLU A 133 3.32 8.86 -11.66
C GLU A 133 2.44 7.98 -10.76
N PHE A 134 2.33 8.34 -9.49
CA PHE A 134 1.43 7.67 -8.56
C PHE A 134 -0.03 7.77 -9.03
N LEU A 135 -0.50 8.96 -9.42
CA LEU A 135 -1.88 9.14 -9.92
C LEU A 135 -2.14 8.34 -11.19
N ALA A 136 -1.18 8.28 -12.11
CA ALA A 136 -1.28 7.45 -13.31
C ALA A 136 -1.32 5.94 -12.96
N TRP A 137 -0.53 5.52 -11.98
CA TRP A 137 -0.57 4.15 -11.47
C TRP A 137 -1.93 3.83 -10.82
N VAL A 138 -2.50 4.74 -10.01
CA VAL A 138 -3.82 4.55 -9.38
C VAL A 138 -4.88 4.27 -10.42
N GLU A 139 -4.90 5.02 -11.53
CA GLU A 139 -5.88 4.83 -12.60
C GLU A 139 -5.76 3.45 -13.25
N GLN A 140 -4.53 2.98 -13.48
CA GLN A 140 -4.27 1.62 -13.98
C GLN A 140 -4.65 0.55 -12.94
N ALA A 141 -4.30 0.76 -11.68
CA ALA A 141 -4.57 -0.16 -10.58
C ALA A 141 -6.07 -0.35 -10.36
N ARG A 142 -6.85 0.72 -10.36
CA ARG A 142 -8.32 0.65 -10.29
C ARG A 142 -8.92 -0.23 -11.38
N ASN A 143 -8.41 -0.13 -12.61
CA ASN A 143 -8.90 -0.97 -13.71
C ASN A 143 -8.46 -2.43 -13.59
N SER A 144 -7.30 -2.69 -12.96
CA SER A 144 -6.74 -4.04 -12.85
C SER A 144 -7.24 -4.79 -11.62
N PHE A 145 -7.48 -4.06 -10.52
CA PHE A 145 -7.89 -4.59 -9.22
C PHE A 145 -9.33 -4.17 -8.85
N ALA A 146 -10.07 -3.57 -9.79
CA ALA A 146 -11.47 -3.25 -9.55
C ALA A 146 -12.19 -4.54 -9.15
N ILE A 147 -12.79 -4.52 -7.98
CA ILE A 147 -13.77 -5.51 -7.58
C ILE A 147 -14.88 -5.42 -8.64
N ASN A 148 -15.25 -6.55 -9.24
CA ASN A 148 -16.53 -6.68 -9.92
C ASN A 148 -17.62 -6.67 -8.85
N ASP A 149 -17.74 -5.57 -8.12
CA ASP A 149 -18.93 -5.32 -7.33
C ASP A 149 -20.04 -5.02 -8.32
N GLU A 150 -20.89 -6.01 -8.51
CA GLU A 150 -22.21 -5.79 -9.03
C GLU A 150 -22.85 -4.67 -8.20
N ILE A 151 -22.91 -3.47 -8.82
CA ILE A 151 -23.87 -2.41 -8.54
C ILE A 151 -23.88 -1.90 -7.10
N ILE A 152 -23.07 -0.90 -6.81
CA ILE A 152 -23.52 0.17 -5.90
C ILE A 152 -24.18 1.24 -6.80
N ASP A 153 -25.46 1.09 -7.01
CA ASP A 153 -26.34 2.07 -7.63
C ASP A 153 -26.67 3.16 -6.58
N ASP A 154 -25.67 3.90 -6.11
CA ASP A 154 -25.90 5.14 -5.38
C ASP A 154 -25.38 6.33 -6.19
N PRO A 155 -26.29 7.14 -6.77
CA PRO A 155 -25.92 8.31 -7.58
C PRO A 155 -25.23 9.42 -6.78
N GLU A 156 -25.16 9.37 -5.45
CA GLU A 156 -24.52 10.39 -4.61
C GLU A 156 -23.04 10.17 -4.43
N GLU A 157 -22.54 8.93 -4.39
CA GLU A 157 -21.08 8.65 -4.30
C GLU A 157 -20.34 9.04 -5.59
N LEU A 158 -21.01 8.99 -6.74
CA LEU A 158 -20.42 9.40 -8.02
C LEU A 158 -20.09 10.88 -8.10
N LYS A 159 -20.62 11.71 -7.21
CA LYS A 159 -20.38 13.16 -7.19
C LYS A 159 -19.12 13.56 -6.44
N LEU A 160 -18.65 12.75 -5.46
CA LEU A 160 -17.42 13.03 -4.74
C LEU A 160 -16.15 12.78 -5.57
N THR A 161 -16.19 11.82 -6.48
CA THR A 161 -15.05 11.50 -7.35
C THR A 161 -14.88 12.44 -8.55
N LYS A 162 -15.91 13.25 -8.89
CA LYS A 162 -15.87 14.19 -10.02
C LYS A 162 -15.26 15.56 -9.70
N ASN A 163 -14.95 15.86 -8.45
CA ASN A 163 -14.40 17.15 -8.03
C ASN A 163 -12.86 17.18 -7.93
N ILE A 164 -12.16 16.17 -8.42
CA ILE A 164 -10.71 16.26 -8.60
C ILE A 164 -10.45 16.89 -9.96
N GLU A 165 -10.43 18.23 -10.00
CA GLU A 165 -9.94 18.96 -11.16
C GLU A 165 -8.44 18.68 -11.33
N LEU A 166 -8.09 17.94 -12.38
CA LEU A 166 -6.72 17.84 -12.85
C LEU A 166 -6.23 19.26 -13.22
N PRO A 167 -5.02 19.66 -12.81
CA PRO A 167 -4.47 20.95 -13.22
C PRO A 167 -4.37 20.97 -14.75
N LYS A 168 -5.13 21.88 -15.37
CA LYS A 168 -5.04 22.18 -16.81
C LYS A 168 -3.70 22.88 -17.05
N GLY A 169 -2.85 22.26 -17.86
CA GLY A 169 -1.67 22.90 -18.45
C GLY A 169 -0.34 22.35 -17.99
N ALA A 170 0.09 21.28 -18.62
CA ALA A 170 1.50 21.03 -18.90
C ALA A 170 1.59 20.88 -20.42
N ASP A 171 1.86 21.99 -21.09
CA ASP A 171 2.28 21.97 -22.50
C ASP A 171 3.62 21.21 -22.56
N ILE A 172 3.61 20.15 -23.34
CA ILE A 172 4.80 19.38 -23.71
C ILE A 172 5.51 20.17 -24.83
N LEU A 173 6.66 20.68 -24.55
CA LEU A 173 7.72 20.96 -25.51
C LEU A 173 8.95 20.15 -25.17
#